data_bfb11d755711de8ae3eb9cd61a15aacc
#
_entry.id   bfb11d755711de8ae3eb9cd61a15aacc
#
_cell.length_a   1.000
_cell.length_b   1.000
_cell.length_c   1.000
_cell.angle_alpha   90.00
_cell.angle_beta   90.00
_cell.angle_gamma   90.00
#
_symmetry.space_group_name_H-M   'P 1'
#
loop_
_entity.id
_entity.type
_entity.pdbx_description
1 polymer ?
#
loop_
_entity_poly.entity_id
_entity_poly.type
_entity_poly.pdbx_seq_one_letter_code
_entity_poly.pdbx_strand_id
1 'polypeptide(L)'
;MHELKVTVTKVLGTCTADPPMKPGDYFTVRDGDIRIPEGGYICLWALQSILPLLPAKERNIVEVKGDDWMWRVHHAQCPDPDGRVIFKIERVGEVKKEASAGSEKDVA
;
A
#
# COMPACT_ATOMS: atom_id res chain seq x y z
N MET A 1 -2.47 12.61 7.55
CA MET A 1 -2.03 11.28 7.12
C MET A 1 -3.17 10.57 6.42
N HIS A 2 -2.88 9.86 5.36
CA HIS A 2 -3.90 9.18 4.57
C HIS A 2 -3.97 7.71 4.91
N GLU A 3 -5.18 7.18 4.92
CA GLU A 3 -5.35 5.74 4.87
C GLU A 3 -5.24 5.31 3.41
N LEU A 4 -4.52 4.21 3.18
CA LEU A 4 -4.30 3.69 1.84
C LEU A 4 -5.04 2.38 1.65
N LYS A 5 -5.53 2.16 0.43
CA LYS A 5 -6.02 0.87 -0.01
C LYS A 5 -5.21 0.43 -1.21
N VAL A 6 -4.62 -0.74 -1.13
CA VAL A 6 -3.80 -1.31 -2.19
C VAL A 6 -4.54 -2.51 -2.76
N THR A 7 -4.93 -2.42 -4.01
CA THR A 7 -5.79 -3.41 -4.65
C THR A 7 -5.11 -3.99 -5.88
N VAL A 8 -5.19 -5.30 -6.02
CA VAL A 8 -4.79 -5.96 -7.27
C VAL A 8 -5.83 -5.63 -8.32
N THR A 9 -5.40 -4.96 -9.38
CA THR A 9 -6.31 -4.59 -10.48
C THR A 9 -6.21 -5.53 -11.66
N LYS A 10 -5.01 -6.04 -11.94
CA LYS A 10 -4.77 -6.91 -13.09
C LYS A 10 -3.66 -7.89 -12.77
N VAL A 11 -3.74 -9.05 -13.39
CA VAL A 11 -2.64 -10.00 -13.47
C VAL A 11 -2.35 -10.19 -14.94
N LEU A 12 -1.25 -9.63 -15.42
CA LEU A 12 -0.94 -9.63 -16.85
C LEU A 12 -0.32 -10.94 -17.32
N GLY A 13 0.26 -11.68 -16.40
CA GLY A 13 0.88 -12.96 -16.68
C GLY A 13 0.28 -14.07 -15.85
N THR A 14 1.14 -14.95 -15.34
CA THR A 14 0.75 -16.05 -14.46
C THR A 14 1.41 -15.86 -13.10
N CYS A 15 0.60 -15.61 -12.10
CA CYS A 15 1.10 -15.49 -10.73
C CYS A 15 1.31 -16.89 -10.16
N THR A 16 2.53 -17.17 -9.71
CA THR A 16 2.89 -18.49 -9.17
C THR A 16 2.81 -18.56 -7.64
N ALA A 17 2.34 -17.52 -7.00
CA ALA A 17 2.06 -17.58 -5.56
C ALA A 17 1.01 -18.66 -5.29
N ASP A 18 1.01 -19.21 -4.09
CA ASP A 18 0.07 -20.26 -3.72
C ASP A 18 -0.67 -19.87 -2.44
N PRO A 19 -1.93 -19.44 -2.56
CA PRO A 19 -2.71 -19.26 -3.78
C PRO A 19 -2.28 -18.00 -4.57
N PRO A 20 -2.55 -17.97 -5.88
CA PRO A 20 -2.14 -16.83 -6.68
C PRO A 20 -2.92 -15.57 -6.34
N MET A 21 -2.27 -14.42 -6.48
CA MET A 21 -2.95 -13.13 -6.37
C MET A 21 -3.97 -13.00 -7.50
N LYS A 22 -5.11 -12.41 -7.20
CA LYS A 22 -6.15 -12.22 -8.20
C LYS A 22 -6.75 -10.83 -8.09
N PRO A 23 -7.31 -10.30 -9.18
CA PRO A 23 -7.97 -9.00 -9.14
C PRO A 23 -9.02 -8.93 -8.04
N GLY A 24 -9.00 -7.83 -7.30
CA GLY A 24 -9.87 -7.63 -6.15
C GLY A 24 -9.22 -7.93 -4.81
N ASP A 25 -8.12 -8.67 -4.79
CA ASP A 25 -7.38 -8.84 -3.55
C ASP A 25 -6.83 -7.49 -3.10
N TYR A 26 -6.92 -7.20 -1.82
CA TYR A 26 -6.47 -5.92 -1.31
C TYR A 26 -5.98 -6.01 0.13
N PHE A 27 -5.27 -4.97 0.52
CA PHE A 27 -4.98 -4.70 1.92
C PHE A 27 -5.02 -3.19 2.15
N THR A 28 -5.07 -2.80 3.40
CA THR A 28 -5.09 -1.38 3.76
C THR A 28 -3.89 -1.05 4.63
N VAL A 29 -3.51 0.23 4.58
CA VAL A 29 -2.45 0.77 5.43
C VAL A 29 -3.02 1.96 6.18
N ARG A 30 -2.95 1.90 7.48
CA ARG A 30 -3.45 2.96 8.33
C ARG A 30 -2.45 3.23 9.44
N ASP A 31 -1.94 4.46 9.47
CA ASP A 31 -1.00 4.90 10.51
C ASP A 31 0.16 3.91 10.70
N GLY A 32 0.73 3.48 9.57
CA GLY A 32 1.84 2.56 9.57
C GLY A 32 1.47 1.08 9.71
N ASP A 33 0.22 0.77 9.98
CA ASP A 33 -0.23 -0.60 10.15
C ASP A 33 -0.80 -1.16 8.85
N ILE A 34 -0.32 -2.34 8.48
CA ILE A 34 -0.88 -3.08 7.35
C ILE A 34 -1.98 -3.98 7.88
N ARG A 35 -3.16 -3.87 7.28
CA ARG A 35 -4.32 -4.67 7.65
C ARG A 35 -4.80 -5.46 6.45
N ILE A 36 -4.87 -6.76 6.62
CA ILE A 36 -5.32 -7.68 5.57
C ILE A 36 -6.70 -8.19 5.96
N PRO A 37 -7.66 -8.20 5.03
CA PRO A 37 -8.98 -8.73 5.32
C PRO A 37 -8.92 -10.17 5.80
N GLU A 38 -9.89 -10.56 6.61
CA GLU A 38 -9.99 -11.95 7.06
C GLU A 38 -10.02 -12.89 5.88
N GLY A 39 -9.19 -13.93 5.93
CA GLY A 39 -9.03 -14.85 4.82
C GLY A 39 -8.19 -14.33 3.66
N GLY A 40 -7.74 -13.08 3.75
CA GLY A 40 -6.89 -12.50 2.73
C GLY A 40 -5.42 -12.82 2.96
N TYR A 41 -4.62 -12.46 1.98
CA TYR A 41 -3.17 -12.60 2.04
C TYR A 41 -2.51 -11.64 1.08
N ILE A 42 -1.23 -11.45 1.25
CA ILE A 42 -0.40 -10.67 0.33
C ILE A 42 0.89 -11.41 0.05
N CYS A 43 1.25 -11.48 -1.20
CA CYS A 43 2.50 -12.09 -1.62
C CYS A 43 3.68 -11.23 -1.18
N LEU A 44 4.64 -11.83 -0.51
CA LEU A 44 5.83 -11.10 -0.04
C LEU A 44 6.61 -10.46 -1.20
N TRP A 45 6.75 -11.17 -2.30
CA TRP A 45 7.47 -10.65 -3.47
C TRP A 45 6.80 -9.43 -4.06
N ALA A 46 5.47 -9.46 -4.12
CA ALA A 46 4.70 -8.31 -4.58
C ALA A 46 4.79 -7.15 -3.59
N LEU A 47 4.67 -7.45 -2.30
CA LEU A 47 4.71 -6.43 -1.26
C LEU A 47 6.02 -5.65 -1.28
N GLN A 48 7.13 -6.33 -1.52
CA GLN A 48 8.42 -5.63 -1.49
C GLN A 48 8.56 -4.59 -2.59
N SER A 49 7.84 -4.74 -3.70
CA SER A 49 7.89 -3.75 -4.78
C SER A 49 7.13 -2.47 -4.45
N ILE A 50 6.17 -2.55 -3.56
CA ILE A 50 5.31 -1.41 -3.20
C ILE A 50 5.63 -0.81 -1.83
N LEU A 51 6.30 -1.56 -0.97
CA LEU A 51 6.62 -1.08 0.38
C LEU A 51 7.30 0.29 0.40
N PRO A 52 8.30 0.56 -0.44
CA PRO A 52 8.95 1.87 -0.39
C PRO A 52 8.02 3.04 -0.74
N LEU A 53 6.93 2.77 -1.44
CA LEU A 53 5.98 3.81 -1.84
C LEU A 53 4.97 4.12 -0.75
N LEU A 54 4.65 3.15 0.09
CA LEU A 54 3.53 3.28 1.01
C LEU A 54 3.73 4.36 2.08
N PRO A 55 4.88 4.45 2.75
CA PRO A 55 5.06 5.50 3.75
C PRO A 55 4.97 6.90 3.17
N ALA A 56 5.50 7.11 1.98
CA ALA A 56 5.44 8.42 1.32
C ALA A 56 4.01 8.79 0.96
N LYS A 57 3.23 7.83 0.48
CA LYS A 57 1.84 8.08 0.10
C LYS A 57 0.93 8.21 1.30
N GLU A 58 1.28 7.60 2.40
CA GLU A 58 0.52 7.70 3.65
C GLU A 58 0.62 9.09 4.26
N ARG A 59 1.75 9.75 4.08
CA ARG A 59 2.02 11.04 4.70
C ARG A 59 1.48 12.20 3.88
N ASN A 60 1.13 13.28 4.57
CA ASN A 60 0.78 14.56 3.96
C ASN A 60 2.06 15.32 3.66
N ILE A 61 2.64 15.07 2.52
CA ILE A 61 3.80 15.83 2.07
C ILE A 61 3.27 17.07 1.33
N VAL A 62 3.07 18.12 2.08
CA VAL A 62 2.42 19.34 1.56
C VAL A 62 3.33 20.13 0.63
N GLU A 63 4.62 19.95 0.80
CA GLU A 63 5.62 20.75 0.11
C GLU A 63 5.96 20.27 -1.29
N VAL A 64 5.37 19.18 -1.70
CA VAL A 64 5.62 18.64 -3.03
C VAL A 64 4.93 19.54 -4.05
N LYS A 65 5.72 20.29 -4.76
CA LYS A 65 5.20 21.16 -5.80
C LYS A 65 4.94 20.38 -7.07
N GLY A 66 3.69 20.41 -7.49
CA GLY A 66 3.27 20.07 -8.83
C GLY A 66 3.52 18.61 -9.19
N ASP A 67 4.64 18.33 -9.77
CA ASP A 67 4.80 17.20 -10.66
C ASP A 67 5.64 16.06 -10.10
N ASP A 68 5.71 15.94 -8.80
CA ASP A 68 6.46 14.84 -8.19
C ASP A 68 5.78 13.51 -8.55
N TRP A 69 6.57 12.62 -9.13
CA TRP A 69 6.06 11.33 -9.57
C TRP A 69 5.45 10.51 -8.44
N MET A 70 5.92 10.67 -7.23
CA MET A 70 5.43 9.95 -6.07
C MET A 70 3.95 10.25 -5.80
N TRP A 71 3.51 11.47 -6.13
CA TRP A 71 2.09 11.83 -6.01
C TRP A 71 1.25 11.32 -7.17
N ARG A 72 1.86 11.24 -8.36
CA ARG A 72 1.15 10.85 -9.56
C ARG A 72 1.06 9.35 -9.75
N VAL A 73 2.07 8.62 -9.27
CA VAL A 73 2.12 7.17 -9.46
C VAL A 73 1.19 6.50 -8.46
N HIS A 74 0.15 5.92 -8.97
CA HIS A 74 -0.84 5.18 -8.17
C HIS A 74 -0.82 3.69 -8.47
N HIS A 75 0.07 3.24 -9.32
CA HIS A 75 0.18 1.83 -9.70
C HIS A 75 1.59 1.34 -9.48
N ALA A 76 1.71 0.09 -9.10
CA ALA A 76 2.98 -0.59 -8.98
C ALA A 76 2.82 -2.01 -9.50
N GLN A 77 3.93 -2.63 -9.85
CA GLN A 77 3.93 -3.96 -10.43
C GLN A 77 4.81 -4.89 -9.61
N CYS A 78 4.34 -6.13 -9.46
CA CYS A 78 5.15 -7.19 -8.89
C CYS A 78 6.45 -7.36 -9.68
N PRO A 79 7.59 -7.59 -9.01
CA PRO A 79 8.87 -7.74 -9.70
C PRO A 79 8.99 -9.01 -10.54
N ASP A 80 8.09 -9.97 -10.36
CA ASP A 80 8.10 -11.20 -11.15
C ASP A 80 7.66 -10.89 -12.59
N PRO A 81 8.57 -11.06 -13.59
CA PRO A 81 8.23 -10.75 -14.96
C PRO A 81 7.20 -11.70 -15.57
N ASP A 82 7.02 -12.87 -14.97
CA ASP A 82 6.03 -13.83 -15.45
C ASP A 82 4.66 -13.57 -14.86
N GLY A 83 4.60 -13.06 -13.63
CA GLY A 83 3.34 -12.76 -12.97
C GLY A 83 2.75 -11.44 -13.37
N ARG A 84 3.53 -10.40 -13.27
CA ARG A 84 3.14 -9.03 -13.61
C ARG A 84 1.81 -8.63 -13.00
N VAL A 85 1.73 -8.79 -11.68
CA VAL A 85 0.56 -8.38 -10.92
C VAL A 85 0.60 -6.87 -10.73
N ILE A 86 -0.47 -6.20 -11.10
CA ILE A 86 -0.58 -4.73 -11.02
C ILE A 86 -1.41 -4.37 -9.81
N PHE A 87 -0.86 -3.50 -8.97
CA PHE A 87 -1.52 -2.95 -7.80
C PHE A 87 -1.88 -1.50 -8.02
N LYS A 88 -3.05 -1.12 -7.55
CA LYS A 88 -3.45 0.28 -7.47
C LYS A 88 -3.38 0.73 -6.03
N ILE A 89 -2.72 1.86 -5.79
CA ILE A 89 -2.59 2.44 -4.46
C ILE A 89 -3.50 3.66 -4.40
N GLU A 90 -4.49 3.63 -3.52
CA GLU A 90 -5.46 4.70 -3.37
C GLU A 90 -5.41 5.30 -1.98
N ARG A 91 -5.53 6.63 -1.91
CA ARG A 91 -5.79 7.31 -0.66
C ARG A 91 -7.28 7.31 -0.45
N VAL A 92 -7.75 6.55 0.55
CA VAL A 92 -9.18 6.34 0.74
C VAL A 92 -9.76 7.08 1.93
N GLY A 93 -8.91 7.72 2.73
CA GLY A 93 -9.39 8.49 3.86
C GLY A 93 -8.27 9.21 4.54
N GLU A 94 -8.61 10.09 5.45
CA GLU A 94 -7.64 10.81 6.26
C GLU A 94 -7.70 10.27 7.68
N VAL A 95 -6.54 9.92 8.19
CA VAL A 95 -6.39 9.44 9.56
C VAL A 95 -5.94 10.61 10.41
N LYS A 96 -6.79 11.01 11.35
CA LYS A 96 -6.40 12.00 12.35
C LYS A 96 -5.71 11.26 13.47
N LYS A 97 -4.44 11.60 13.69
CA LYS A 97 -3.80 11.21 14.92
C LYS A 97 -4.46 11.98 16.05
N GLU A 98 -5.06 11.25 16.95
CA GLU A 98 -5.45 11.86 18.20
C GLU A 98 -4.20 12.39 18.87
N ALA A 99 -4.27 13.60 19.37
CA ALA A 99 -3.25 14.14 20.24
C ALA A 99 -3.29 13.35 21.54
N SER A 100 -3.07 12.09 21.41
CA SER A 100 -3.13 11.21 22.56
C SER A 100 -1.88 11.41 23.35
N ALA A 101 -2.07 11.93 24.48
CA ALA A 101 -0.98 12.09 25.43
C ALA A 101 -0.29 10.78 25.75
N GLY A 102 -0.97 9.69 25.57
CA GLY A 102 -0.39 8.39 25.90
C GLY A 102 0.78 7.99 25.02
N SER A 103 0.84 8.51 23.82
CA SER A 103 1.82 8.04 22.86
C SER A 103 3.26 8.33 23.26
N GLU A 104 3.53 9.47 23.81
CA GLU A 104 4.89 9.82 24.20
C GLU A 104 5.42 9.03 25.38
N LYS A 105 4.55 8.48 26.18
CA LYS A 105 4.94 7.69 27.33
C LYS A 105 5.49 6.34 26.95
N ASP A 106 5.13 5.89 25.79
CA ASP A 106 5.47 4.55 25.33
C ASP A 106 6.80 4.54 24.63
N VAL A 107 7.39 5.68 24.49
CA VAL A 107 8.73 5.78 23.92
C VAL A 107 9.71 5.39 24.99
N ALA A 108 10.14 4.21 24.95
CA ALA A 108 11.13 3.71 25.88
C ALA A 108 12.50 3.73 25.26
#